data_541b4401f4b4634036e8fb1c02d293e2
#
_entry.id   541b4401f4b4634036e8fb1c02d293e2
#
_cell.length_a   1.000
_cell.length_b   1.000
_cell.length_c   1.000
_cell.angle_alpha   90.00
_cell.angle_beta   90.00
_cell.angle_gamma   90.00
#
_symmetry.space_group_name_H-M   'P 1'
#
loop_
_entity.id
_entity.type
_entity.pdbx_description
1 polymer ?
#
loop_
_entity_poly.entity_id
_entity_poly.type
_entity_poly.pdbx_seq_one_letter_code
_entity_poly.pdbx_strand_id
1 'polypeptide(L)'
;RNNPGGLLSQAVKISDFFLNDGEIVSTKGRKISETRRFFARKGDAINGKPIIVITNSGSASASEIFAGALKDHKRAIILGENTYGKGSVQSIIPLKNGGGMRLTISKYYLPSGKSISEVGVTPDILVEEKVDGFKINSETDNQLNYAINLLKS
;
A
#
# COMPACT_ATOMS: atom_id res chain seq x y z
N ARG A 1 5.04 -6.05 -5.91
CA ARG A 1 6.33 -5.42 -6.25
C ARG A 1 6.21 -4.59 -7.52
N ASN A 2 7.01 -3.53 -7.65
CA ASN A 2 7.09 -2.64 -8.83
C ASN A 2 5.73 -2.05 -9.27
N ASN A 3 4.81 -1.85 -8.32
CA ASN A 3 3.53 -1.21 -8.58
C ASN A 3 3.57 0.23 -8.02
N PRO A 4 3.69 1.25 -8.86
CA PRO A 4 3.80 2.65 -8.42
C PRO A 4 2.50 3.23 -7.86
N GLY A 5 1.46 2.40 -7.78
CA GLY A 5 0.14 2.79 -7.29
C GLY A 5 -0.82 3.18 -8.40
N GLY A 6 -1.76 4.03 -8.05
CA GLY A 6 -2.84 4.47 -8.92
C GLY A 6 -3.88 5.27 -8.15
N LEU A 7 -5.16 5.03 -8.42
CA LEU A 7 -6.25 5.78 -7.79
C LEU A 7 -6.49 5.33 -6.35
N LEU A 8 -6.63 6.30 -5.44
CA LEU A 8 -7.01 6.07 -4.04
C LEU A 8 -8.28 5.21 -3.93
N SER A 9 -9.30 5.51 -4.75
CA SER A 9 -10.56 4.77 -4.75
C SER A 9 -10.39 3.29 -5.07
N GLN A 10 -9.41 2.92 -5.90
CA GLN A 10 -9.12 1.53 -6.22
C GLN A 10 -8.35 0.84 -5.09
N ALA A 11 -7.39 1.53 -4.46
CA ALA A 11 -6.73 1.00 -3.27
C ALA A 11 -7.73 0.70 -2.16
N VAL A 12 -8.67 1.62 -1.89
CA VAL A 12 -9.73 1.42 -0.90
C VAL A 12 -10.61 0.22 -1.27
N LYS A 13 -11.08 0.12 -2.52
CA LYS A 13 -11.91 -1.00 -2.97
C LYS A 13 -11.20 -2.35 -2.85
N ILE A 14 -9.94 -2.43 -3.28
CA ILE A 14 -9.16 -3.68 -3.20
C ILE A 14 -8.88 -4.06 -1.74
N SER A 15 -8.55 -3.11 -0.88
CA SER A 15 -8.38 -3.37 0.55
C SER A 15 -9.66 -3.88 1.20
N ASP A 16 -10.81 -3.30 0.83
CA ASP A 16 -12.14 -3.68 1.28
C ASP A 16 -12.46 -5.17 0.99
N PHE A 17 -11.95 -5.74 -0.11
CA PHE A 17 -12.13 -7.16 -0.43
C PHE A 17 -11.52 -8.12 0.60
N PHE A 18 -10.52 -7.69 1.35
CA PHE A 18 -9.77 -8.53 2.28
C PHE A 18 -9.98 -8.18 3.75
N LEU A 19 -10.74 -7.12 4.03
CA LEU A 19 -11.00 -6.64 5.39
C LEU A 19 -12.48 -6.75 5.72
N ASN A 20 -12.79 -7.13 6.97
CA ASN A 20 -14.17 -7.21 7.43
C ASN A 20 -14.70 -5.89 7.98
N ASP A 21 -13.83 -5.05 8.51
CA ASP A 21 -14.16 -3.77 9.14
C ASP A 21 -12.91 -2.90 9.31
N GLY A 22 -13.10 -1.74 9.93
CA GLY A 22 -12.05 -0.83 10.33
C GLY A 22 -11.62 0.17 9.26
N GLU A 23 -10.77 1.12 9.65
CA GLU A 23 -10.23 2.13 8.74
C GLU A 23 -9.22 1.51 7.79
N ILE A 24 -9.29 1.86 6.50
CA ILE A 24 -8.32 1.46 5.48
C ILE A 24 -7.22 2.52 5.39
N VAL A 25 -7.61 3.78 5.28
CA VAL A 25 -6.71 4.92 5.13
C VAL A 25 -7.43 6.19 5.51
N SER A 26 -6.69 7.17 6.00
CA SER A 26 -7.17 8.54 6.11
C SER A 26 -6.27 9.52 5.34
N THR A 27 -6.86 10.63 4.91
CA THR A 27 -6.14 11.76 4.34
C THR A 27 -6.30 12.94 5.28
N LYS A 28 -5.20 13.63 5.59
CA LYS A 28 -5.23 14.84 6.41
C LYS A 28 -4.61 15.98 5.61
N GLY A 29 -5.42 17.03 5.38
CA GLY A 29 -5.01 18.27 4.79
C GLY A 29 -4.46 19.25 5.83
N ARG A 30 -4.32 20.52 5.42
CA ARG A 30 -3.83 21.58 6.30
C ARG A 30 -4.82 21.91 7.43
N LYS A 31 -6.12 21.80 7.15
CA LYS A 31 -7.21 22.04 8.11
C LYS A 31 -7.80 20.70 8.57
N ILE A 32 -8.24 20.62 9.82
CA ILE A 32 -8.90 19.44 10.38
C ILE A 32 -10.15 19.04 9.57
N SER A 33 -10.90 20.04 9.07
CA SER A 33 -12.08 19.86 8.22
C SER A 33 -11.78 19.18 6.87
N GLU A 34 -10.52 19.09 6.47
CA GLU A 34 -10.07 18.44 5.24
C GLU A 34 -9.70 16.96 5.46
N THR A 35 -9.90 16.45 6.68
CA THR A 35 -9.66 15.04 7.00
C THR A 35 -10.75 14.18 6.37
N ARG A 36 -10.35 13.17 5.60
CA ARG A 36 -11.24 12.13 5.06
C ARG A 36 -10.77 10.78 5.55
N ARG A 37 -11.72 9.91 5.92
CA ARG A 37 -11.45 8.55 6.36
C ARG A 37 -12.21 7.57 5.47
N PHE A 38 -11.57 6.45 5.15
CA PHE A 38 -12.13 5.40 4.32
C PHE A 38 -12.11 4.11 5.14
N PHE A 39 -13.27 3.45 5.20
CA PHE A 39 -13.48 2.26 6.02
C PHE A 39 -13.82 1.06 5.15
N ALA A 40 -13.42 -0.11 5.63
CA ALA A 40 -13.85 -1.38 5.07
C ALA A 40 -15.32 -1.65 5.40
N ARG A 41 -16.00 -2.35 4.49
CA ARG A 41 -17.33 -2.89 4.67
C ARG A 41 -17.21 -4.38 4.98
N LYS A 42 -18.21 -4.93 5.67
CA LYS A 42 -18.21 -6.33 6.04
C LYS A 42 -18.10 -7.27 4.83
N GLY A 43 -17.14 -8.16 4.85
CA GLY A 43 -16.98 -9.23 3.87
C GLY A 43 -15.55 -9.44 3.38
N ASP A 44 -14.82 -10.38 3.99
CA ASP A 44 -13.54 -10.87 3.47
C ASP A 44 -13.79 -11.88 2.34
N ALA A 45 -13.46 -11.52 1.11
CA ALA A 45 -13.72 -12.31 -0.09
C ALA A 45 -13.02 -13.68 -0.12
N ILE A 46 -11.99 -13.87 0.70
CA ILE A 46 -11.25 -15.13 0.79
C ILE A 46 -11.43 -15.87 2.11
N ASN A 47 -12.43 -15.43 2.92
CA ASN A 47 -12.84 -16.12 4.14
C ASN A 47 -11.68 -16.45 5.10
N GLY A 48 -10.83 -15.47 5.39
CA GLY A 48 -9.73 -15.61 6.34
C GLY A 48 -8.52 -16.39 5.85
N LYS A 49 -8.48 -16.84 4.59
CA LYS A 49 -7.28 -17.52 4.07
C LYS A 49 -6.03 -16.65 4.23
N PRO A 50 -4.86 -17.26 4.53
CA PRO A 50 -3.63 -16.49 4.74
C PRO A 50 -3.23 -15.72 3.49
N ILE A 51 -2.68 -14.52 3.70
CA ILE A 51 -2.20 -13.61 2.65
C ILE A 51 -0.77 -13.21 2.94
N ILE A 52 0.05 -13.22 1.90
CA ILE A 52 1.36 -12.57 1.90
C ILE A 52 1.36 -11.51 0.81
N VAL A 53 1.73 -10.28 1.16
CA VAL A 53 1.91 -9.17 0.22
C VAL A 53 3.41 -8.96 0.05
N ILE A 54 3.90 -9.17 -1.18
CA ILE A 54 5.32 -8.97 -1.49
C ILE A 54 5.51 -7.52 -1.97
N THR A 55 6.40 -6.80 -1.30
CA THR A 55 6.72 -5.39 -1.58
C THR A 55 8.18 -5.19 -1.93
N ASN A 56 8.49 -4.08 -2.62
CA ASN A 56 9.84 -3.58 -2.82
C ASN A 56 9.82 -2.05 -2.97
N SER A 57 10.98 -1.45 -3.21
CA SER A 57 11.15 0.00 -3.40
C SER A 57 10.38 0.59 -4.58
N GLY A 58 9.95 -0.24 -5.54
CA GLY A 58 9.05 0.14 -6.64
C GLY A 58 7.56 0.16 -6.26
N SER A 59 7.19 -0.31 -5.06
CA SER A 59 5.82 -0.25 -4.55
C SER A 59 5.55 1.12 -3.94
N ALA A 60 4.57 1.87 -4.48
CA ALA A 60 4.36 3.26 -4.07
C ALA A 60 2.87 3.66 -4.01
N SER A 61 2.55 4.71 -3.24
CA SER A 61 1.24 5.39 -3.24
C SER A 61 0.08 4.44 -2.91
N ALA A 62 -0.86 4.20 -3.85
CA ALA A 62 -2.01 3.32 -3.66
C ALA A 62 -1.62 1.89 -3.25
N SER A 63 -0.48 1.38 -3.72
CA SER A 63 0.06 0.08 -3.31
C SER A 63 0.50 0.07 -1.85
N GLU A 64 1.01 1.20 -1.35
CA GLU A 64 1.40 1.36 0.05
C GLU A 64 0.18 1.46 0.97
N ILE A 65 -0.90 2.08 0.49
CA ILE A 65 -2.18 2.12 1.20
C ILE A 65 -2.70 0.68 1.39
N PHE A 66 -2.72 -0.11 0.33
CA PHE A 66 -3.15 -1.51 0.36
C PHE A 66 -2.28 -2.34 1.33
N ALA A 67 -0.96 -2.33 1.13
CA ALA A 67 -0.05 -3.11 1.97
C ALA A 67 -0.12 -2.69 3.44
N GLY A 68 -0.11 -1.37 3.71
CA GLY A 68 -0.16 -0.83 5.06
C GLY A 68 -1.48 -1.09 5.77
N ALA A 69 -2.61 -1.00 5.06
CA ALA A 69 -3.92 -1.33 5.64
C ALA A 69 -3.98 -2.81 6.07
N LEU A 70 -3.59 -3.73 5.19
CA LEU A 70 -3.61 -5.16 5.52
C LEU A 70 -2.61 -5.50 6.64
N LYS A 71 -1.46 -4.83 6.68
CA LYS A 71 -0.48 -4.97 7.76
C LYS A 71 -1.06 -4.53 9.12
N ASP A 72 -1.59 -3.31 9.19
CA ASP A 72 -2.09 -2.73 10.44
C ASP A 72 -3.28 -3.54 11.00
N HIS A 73 -4.12 -4.10 10.13
CA HIS A 73 -5.19 -5.03 10.50
C HIS A 73 -4.69 -6.46 10.79
N LYS A 74 -3.41 -6.73 10.67
CA LYS A 74 -2.83 -8.08 10.81
C LYS A 74 -3.49 -9.10 9.88
N ARG A 75 -4.01 -8.62 8.74
CA ARG A 75 -4.72 -9.44 7.75
C ARG A 75 -3.75 -10.12 6.80
N ALA A 76 -2.59 -9.51 6.54
CA ALA A 76 -1.54 -10.07 5.70
C ALA A 76 -0.17 -9.88 6.34
N ILE A 77 0.75 -10.78 6.02
CA ILE A 77 2.19 -10.61 6.26
C ILE A 77 2.78 -9.85 5.09
N ILE A 78 3.51 -8.77 5.38
CA ILE A 78 4.25 -8.03 4.37
C ILE A 78 5.67 -8.61 4.29
N LEU A 79 6.05 -9.07 3.10
CA LEU A 79 7.33 -9.72 2.84
C LEU A 79 8.08 -8.98 1.72
N GLY A 80 9.39 -8.96 1.79
CA GLY A 80 10.26 -8.35 0.78
C GLY A 80 10.98 -7.14 1.30
N GLU A 81 10.91 -6.03 0.60
CA GLU A 81 11.66 -4.81 0.93
C GLU A 81 10.74 -3.66 1.29
N ASN A 82 11.33 -2.62 1.88
CA ASN A 82 10.62 -1.39 2.20
C ASN A 82 10.02 -0.75 0.95
N THR A 83 8.83 -0.18 1.07
CA THR A 83 8.19 0.53 -0.05
C THR A 83 8.76 1.95 -0.21
N TYR A 84 8.35 2.64 -1.26
CA TYR A 84 8.92 3.93 -1.68
C TYR A 84 8.69 5.08 -0.68
N GLY A 85 7.53 5.14 -0.02
CA GLY A 85 7.20 6.25 0.87
C GLY A 85 6.47 7.43 0.21
N LYS A 86 5.66 7.18 -0.82
CA LYS A 86 4.86 8.22 -1.47
C LYS A 86 3.51 8.44 -0.75
N GLY A 87 3.56 9.17 0.35
CA GLY A 87 2.39 9.43 1.18
C GLY A 87 1.65 10.76 0.91
N SER A 88 1.87 11.41 -0.24
CA SER A 88 1.25 12.70 -0.58
C SER A 88 0.09 12.58 -1.55
N VAL A 89 -0.99 13.31 -1.27
CA VAL A 89 -2.13 13.52 -2.17
C VAL A 89 -1.88 14.78 -2.99
N GLN A 90 -1.90 14.66 -4.31
CA GLN A 90 -1.69 15.78 -5.22
C GLN A 90 -2.98 16.11 -5.98
N SER A 91 -3.25 17.39 -6.13
CA SER A 91 -4.31 17.92 -7.01
C SER A 91 -3.72 18.68 -8.17
N ILE A 92 -4.35 18.56 -9.33
CA ILE A 92 -4.05 19.37 -10.51
C ILE A 92 -5.09 20.48 -10.55
N ILE A 93 -4.63 21.72 -10.42
CA ILE A 93 -5.47 22.92 -10.48
C ILE A 93 -5.30 23.54 -11.85
N PRO A 94 -6.36 23.57 -12.71
CA PRO A 94 -6.28 24.20 -14.01
C PRO A 94 -6.09 25.71 -13.86
N LEU A 95 -5.20 26.28 -14.67
CA LEU A 95 -4.93 27.72 -14.72
C LEU A 95 -5.67 28.36 -15.91
N LYS A 96 -5.98 29.66 -15.81
CA LYS A 96 -6.73 30.42 -16.81
C LYS A 96 -6.06 30.46 -18.19
N ASN A 97 -4.75 30.26 -18.25
CA ASN A 97 -3.93 30.26 -19.48
C ASN A 97 -3.82 28.88 -20.16
N GLY A 98 -4.62 27.89 -19.74
CA GLY A 98 -4.57 26.53 -20.26
C GLY A 98 -3.50 25.63 -19.64
N GLY A 99 -2.67 26.15 -18.71
CA GLY A 99 -1.73 25.38 -17.92
C GLY A 99 -2.38 24.71 -16.73
N GLY A 100 -1.61 23.91 -15.96
CA GLY A 100 -2.04 23.30 -14.71
C GLY A 100 -0.98 23.41 -13.64
N MET A 101 -1.39 23.63 -12.40
CA MET A 101 -0.53 23.61 -11.22
C MET A 101 -0.75 22.32 -10.45
N ARG A 102 0.32 21.57 -10.18
CA ARG A 102 0.30 20.38 -9.34
C ARG A 102 0.66 20.76 -7.91
N LEU A 103 -0.28 20.57 -7.00
CA LEU A 103 -0.13 20.96 -5.60
C LEU A 103 -0.36 19.78 -4.67
N THR A 104 0.51 19.59 -3.68
CA THR A 104 0.26 18.65 -2.58
C THR A 104 -0.75 19.28 -1.61
N ILE A 105 -1.89 18.63 -1.44
CA ILE A 105 -3.01 19.13 -0.64
C ILE A 105 -3.23 18.37 0.67
N SER A 106 -2.77 17.13 0.76
CA SER A 106 -2.89 16.31 1.98
C SER A 106 -1.86 15.17 1.99
N LYS A 107 -1.78 14.49 3.14
CA LYS A 107 -0.96 13.29 3.32
C LYS A 107 -1.84 12.08 3.66
N TYR A 108 -1.38 10.90 3.26
CA TYR A 108 -1.99 9.62 3.63
C TYR A 108 -1.49 9.15 5.01
N TYR A 109 -2.42 8.59 5.77
CA TYR A 109 -2.15 7.96 7.06
C TYR A 109 -2.78 6.58 7.09
N LEU A 110 -2.03 5.60 7.56
CA LEU A 110 -2.46 4.23 7.78
C LEU A 110 -3.42 4.14 8.99
N PRO A 111 -4.14 3.02 9.18
CA PRO A 111 -5.01 2.81 10.33
C PRO A 111 -4.32 3.04 11.68
N SER A 112 -3.05 2.67 11.81
CA SER A 112 -2.21 2.93 12.98
C SER A 112 -1.94 4.43 13.25
N GLY A 113 -2.34 5.32 12.34
CA GLY A 113 -2.02 6.74 12.38
C GLY A 113 -0.63 7.10 11.84
N LYS A 114 0.17 6.13 11.42
CA LYS A 114 1.49 6.38 10.81
C LYS A 114 1.34 7.00 9.43
N SER A 115 2.18 7.99 9.12
CA SER A 115 2.27 8.56 7.78
C SER A 115 3.05 7.62 6.87
N ILE A 116 2.60 7.47 5.62
CA ILE A 116 3.35 6.76 4.57
C ILE A 116 4.52 7.62 4.06
N SER A 117 4.41 8.95 4.18
CA SER A 117 5.39 9.89 3.62
C SER A 117 6.79 9.63 4.14
N GLU A 118 7.75 9.46 3.21
CA GLU A 118 9.19 9.31 3.44
C GLU A 118 9.62 8.00 4.12
N VAL A 119 8.71 7.32 4.82
CA VAL A 119 9.02 6.08 5.56
C VAL A 119 8.61 4.84 4.77
N GLY A 120 7.50 4.92 4.02
CA GLY A 120 6.92 3.77 3.36
C GLY A 120 6.28 2.77 4.32
N VAL A 121 6.05 1.56 3.81
CA VAL A 121 5.60 0.40 4.58
C VAL A 121 6.79 -0.55 4.73
N THR A 122 7.24 -0.73 5.96
CA THR A 122 8.32 -1.67 6.29
C THR A 122 7.77 -3.11 6.27
N PRO A 123 8.44 -4.08 5.66
CA PRO A 123 7.99 -5.46 5.67
C PRO A 123 8.04 -6.07 7.08
N ASP A 124 7.22 -7.09 7.33
CA ASP A 124 7.29 -7.92 8.54
C ASP A 124 8.45 -8.91 8.44
N ILE A 125 8.73 -9.37 7.21
CA ILE A 125 9.83 -10.28 6.89
C ILE A 125 10.66 -9.64 5.78
N LEU A 126 11.87 -9.19 6.13
CA LEU A 126 12.80 -8.64 5.15
C LEU A 126 13.39 -9.78 4.31
N VAL A 127 13.18 -9.71 3.01
CA VAL A 127 13.78 -10.60 2.02
C VAL A 127 14.23 -9.76 0.84
N GLU A 128 15.53 -9.52 0.74
CA GLU A 128 16.10 -8.76 -0.36
C GLU A 128 16.07 -9.55 -1.67
N GLU A 129 15.91 -8.86 -2.80
CA GLU A 129 16.03 -9.46 -4.12
C GLU A 129 17.48 -9.93 -4.32
N LYS A 130 17.67 -11.18 -4.76
CA LYS A 130 19.02 -11.65 -5.17
C LYS A 130 19.42 -10.95 -6.46
N VAL A 131 20.60 -10.36 -6.47
CA VAL A 131 21.09 -9.57 -7.61
C VAL A 131 21.38 -10.46 -8.83
N ASP A 132 21.97 -11.64 -8.60
CA ASP A 132 22.37 -12.54 -9.68
C ASP A 132 21.21 -13.41 -10.17
N GLY A 133 20.81 -13.18 -11.43
CA GLY A 133 19.79 -13.98 -12.10
C GLY A 133 18.37 -13.82 -11.57
N PHE A 134 18.12 -12.81 -10.72
CA PHE A 134 16.78 -12.55 -10.21
C PHE A 134 15.81 -12.19 -11.33
N LYS A 135 14.70 -12.90 -11.39
CA LYS A 135 13.61 -12.63 -12.33
C LYS A 135 12.27 -12.84 -11.64
N ILE A 136 11.46 -11.78 -11.60
CA ILE A 136 10.12 -11.82 -11.01
C ILE A 136 9.28 -12.95 -11.60
N ASN A 137 8.57 -13.67 -10.76
CA ASN A 137 7.67 -14.77 -11.11
C ASN A 137 8.38 -15.94 -11.85
N SER A 138 9.64 -16.19 -11.55
CA SER A 138 10.41 -17.31 -12.06
C SER A 138 10.97 -18.18 -10.93
N GLU A 139 11.64 -19.27 -11.28
CA GLU A 139 12.31 -20.14 -10.31
C GLU A 139 13.41 -19.41 -9.51
N THR A 140 13.98 -18.33 -10.08
CA THR A 140 14.98 -17.49 -9.42
C THR A 140 14.38 -16.40 -8.52
N ASP A 141 13.06 -16.29 -8.46
CA ASP A 141 12.35 -15.32 -7.58
C ASP A 141 12.37 -15.81 -6.12
N ASN A 142 13.44 -15.45 -5.42
CA ASN A 142 13.63 -15.87 -4.03
C ASN A 142 12.57 -15.33 -3.07
N GLN A 143 12.01 -14.15 -3.32
CA GLN A 143 10.94 -13.57 -2.49
C GLN A 143 9.64 -14.34 -2.68
N LEU A 144 9.27 -14.67 -3.92
CA LEU A 144 8.07 -15.47 -4.21
C LEU A 144 8.22 -16.89 -3.64
N ASN A 145 9.36 -17.52 -3.84
CA ASN A 145 9.63 -18.86 -3.31
C ASN A 145 9.55 -18.89 -1.78
N TYR A 146 10.08 -17.87 -1.12
CA TYR A 146 9.96 -17.75 0.33
C TYR A 146 8.48 -17.61 0.77
N ALA A 147 7.72 -16.75 0.10
CA ALA A 147 6.31 -16.56 0.39
C ALA A 147 5.48 -17.83 0.20
N ILE A 148 5.73 -18.58 -0.89
CA ILE A 148 5.06 -19.87 -1.16
C ILE A 148 5.37 -20.89 -0.07
N ASN A 149 6.62 -21.00 0.35
CA ASN A 149 7.03 -21.92 1.41
C ASN A 149 6.38 -21.57 2.75
N LEU A 150 6.31 -20.28 3.07
CA LEU A 150 5.67 -19.80 4.30
C LEU A 150 4.15 -20.08 4.31
N LEU A 151 3.48 -20.04 3.15
CA LEU A 151 2.05 -20.36 3.06
C LEU A 151 1.75 -21.87 3.14
N LYS A 152 2.77 -22.74 2.93
CA LYS A 152 2.64 -24.19 3.00
C LYS A 152 2.97 -24.77 4.38
N SER A 153 3.66 -23.99 5.22
CA SER A 153 4.00 -24.37 6.60
C SER A 153 2.82 -24.17 7.55
#